data_2cc9f911ba55ca71e07e07e35c95aa43
#
_entry.id   2cc9f911ba55ca71e07e07e35c95aa43
#
_cell.length_a   1.000
_cell.length_b   1.000
_cell.length_c   1.000
_cell.angle_alpha   90.00
_cell.angle_beta   90.00
_cell.angle_gamma   90.00
#
_symmetry.space_group_name_H-M   'P 1'
#
loop_
_entity.id
_entity.type
_entity.pdbx_description
1 polymer ?
#
loop_
_entity_poly.entity_id
_entity_poly.type
_entity_poly.pdbx_seq_one_letter_code
_entity_poly.pdbx_strand_id
1 'polypeptide(L)'
;MTRIQSIILIAIIAISAVGATYVLLPPGNPSSGTIKIGVCSDIGAFDDTLEGAILAAEQVNAEGGILGKQIELISGDTDAMSMPLDSSQVTLAVTKLITQQQVDFLIGGFSVQDNMLIQEVIAQNKIIFIGSSSPGDVLTERVKNNYEKYKYFFKYDPPSESDLAPVARDTVVALREYTGFNKLAYIAADSQMWNSYIENAIEPLVELDGFELVYGSRFPPDILDFSSYFAAAEAAGAEIFFPVILGTTGIKFINEWYDRQSPMVIWGILGAGTPKDVWEITDGKCEHVTIASTPQNSGYPITTKTLPTQQAYLERWNKPPTSLAVSAYDIIRFVLPDALERAGTLETEPVIEALEEIDVETSSTGHFAISADSHEILFGPGYSTQFYFQWQANGKFVPVYPREIKEQEGVTYTFPNWSGPWDELD
;
A
#
# COMPACT_ATOMS: atom_id res chain seq x y z
N MET A 1 -45.48 6.93 24.10
CA MET A 1 -44.62 5.73 24.25
C MET A 1 -44.52 5.05 22.88
N THR A 2 -43.59 5.43 22.09
CA THR A 2 -43.33 4.88 20.77
C THR A 2 -42.05 4.02 20.87
N ARG A 3 -42.23 2.72 20.62
CA ARG A 3 -41.16 1.74 20.61
C ARG A 3 -40.29 1.96 19.37
N ILE A 4 -39.05 2.35 19.56
CA ILE A 4 -37.99 2.27 18.54
C ILE A 4 -37.63 0.80 18.43
N GLN A 5 -38.04 0.16 17.37
CA GLN A 5 -37.56 -1.19 17.01
C GLN A 5 -36.14 -1.04 16.42
N SER A 6 -35.17 -1.49 17.18
CA SER A 6 -33.82 -1.71 16.66
C SER A 6 -33.86 -2.84 15.65
N ILE A 7 -33.70 -2.54 14.38
CA ILE A 7 -33.51 -3.52 13.33
C ILE A 7 -32.07 -4.02 13.45
N ILE A 8 -31.92 -5.22 13.97
CA ILE A 8 -30.64 -5.94 13.95
C ILE A 8 -30.45 -6.45 12.53
N LEU A 9 -29.43 -5.92 11.84
CA LEU A 9 -29.00 -6.35 10.52
C LEU A 9 -28.38 -7.75 10.67
N ILE A 10 -28.98 -8.77 10.14
CA ILE A 10 -28.42 -10.12 10.06
C ILE A 10 -27.68 -10.20 8.71
N ALA A 11 -26.36 -10.09 8.73
CA ALA A 11 -25.52 -10.51 7.60
C ALA A 11 -25.53 -12.05 7.56
N ILE A 12 -26.10 -12.62 6.51
CA ILE A 12 -26.05 -14.08 6.30
C ILE A 12 -24.74 -14.38 5.60
N ILE A 13 -23.78 -14.94 6.36
CA ILE A 13 -22.56 -15.51 5.82
C ILE A 13 -22.88 -16.95 5.42
N ALA A 14 -22.96 -17.22 4.12
CA ALA A 14 -23.06 -18.59 3.61
C ALA A 14 -21.66 -19.10 3.29
N ILE A 15 -21.13 -19.98 4.15
CA ILE A 15 -19.87 -20.70 3.91
C ILE A 15 -20.22 -21.95 3.11
N SER A 16 -19.82 -22.02 1.83
CA SER A 16 -19.89 -23.26 1.06
C SER A 16 -18.52 -23.91 1.00
N ALA A 17 -18.47 -25.23 1.09
CA ALA A 17 -17.27 -26.05 1.28
C ALA A 17 -16.32 -26.11 0.05
N VAL A 18 -16.53 -25.27 -0.97
CA VAL A 18 -15.65 -25.12 -2.15
C VAL A 18 -15.63 -23.66 -2.56
N GLY A 19 -14.69 -22.88 -1.99
CA GLY A 19 -14.51 -21.45 -2.27
C GLY A 19 -15.59 -20.61 -1.57
N ALA A 20 -15.21 -19.93 -0.48
CA ALA A 20 -16.15 -19.08 0.24
C ALA A 20 -16.60 -17.92 -0.67
N THR A 21 -17.90 -17.82 -0.92
CA THR A 21 -18.50 -16.69 -1.60
C THR A 21 -19.20 -15.85 -0.53
N TYR A 22 -18.71 -14.66 -0.25
CA TYR A 22 -19.37 -13.70 0.62
C TYR A 22 -20.30 -12.86 -0.24
N VAL A 23 -21.59 -12.87 0.07
CA VAL A 23 -22.57 -11.99 -0.55
C VAL A 23 -23.07 -11.02 0.51
N LEU A 24 -22.78 -9.75 0.31
CA LEU A 24 -23.38 -8.69 1.11
C LEU A 24 -24.70 -8.30 0.45
N LEU A 25 -25.83 -8.67 1.06
CA LEU A 25 -27.13 -8.21 0.60
C LEU A 25 -27.41 -6.83 1.20
N PRO A 26 -27.74 -5.84 0.37
CA PRO A 26 -28.05 -4.51 0.85
C PRO A 26 -29.33 -4.51 1.69
N PRO A 27 -29.40 -3.68 2.75
CA PRO A 27 -30.65 -3.45 3.44
C PRO A 27 -31.50 -2.45 2.65
N GLY A 28 -32.55 -2.89 2.02
CA GLY A 28 -33.63 -2.03 1.58
C GLY A 28 -33.86 -1.97 0.07
N ASN A 29 -35.04 -1.84 -0.25
CA ASN A 29 -35.81 -1.65 -1.47
C ASN A 29 -35.07 -1.75 -2.84
N PRO A 30 -35.17 -2.87 -3.57
CA PRO A 30 -34.42 -3.10 -4.83
C PRO A 30 -35.14 -2.45 -6.04
N SER A 31 -35.42 -1.16 -5.99
CA SER A 31 -36.15 -0.51 -7.10
C SER A 31 -35.26 -0.05 -8.25
N SER A 32 -33.91 -0.10 -8.10
CA SER A 32 -32.98 0.40 -9.11
C SER A 32 -31.88 -0.58 -9.55
N GLY A 33 -31.83 -1.80 -9.04
CA GLY A 33 -30.82 -2.79 -9.35
C GLY A 33 -29.57 -2.68 -8.45
N THR A 34 -28.58 -3.52 -8.72
CA THR A 34 -27.29 -3.57 -7.98
C THR A 34 -26.12 -3.32 -8.91
N ILE A 35 -25.00 -2.85 -8.33
CA ILE A 35 -23.68 -2.85 -8.94
C ILE A 35 -22.91 -3.98 -8.28
N LYS A 36 -22.54 -4.99 -9.04
CA LYS A 36 -21.80 -6.14 -8.54
C LYS A 36 -20.30 -5.92 -8.67
N ILE A 37 -19.58 -5.95 -7.57
CA ILE A 37 -18.12 -5.78 -7.54
C ILE A 37 -17.48 -7.09 -7.08
N GLY A 38 -16.64 -7.66 -7.94
CA GLY A 38 -15.84 -8.83 -7.62
C GLY A 38 -14.58 -8.41 -6.87
N VAL A 39 -14.32 -9.01 -5.72
CA VAL A 39 -13.11 -8.78 -4.93
C VAL A 39 -12.17 -9.96 -5.12
N CYS A 40 -11.05 -9.73 -5.83
CA CYS A 40 -9.98 -10.70 -6.03
C CYS A 40 -9.01 -10.62 -4.85
N SER A 41 -8.98 -11.62 -3.98
CA SER A 41 -8.12 -11.65 -2.80
C SER A 41 -7.71 -13.09 -2.44
N ASP A 42 -6.70 -13.23 -1.62
CA ASP A 42 -6.33 -14.49 -0.99
C ASP A 42 -7.16 -14.64 0.30
N ILE A 43 -8.23 -15.41 0.20
CA ILE A 43 -9.19 -15.57 1.29
C ILE A 43 -8.58 -16.43 2.39
N GLY A 44 -8.59 -15.92 3.63
CA GLY A 44 -8.00 -16.57 4.79
C GLY A 44 -6.57 -16.17 5.10
N ALA A 45 -5.80 -15.69 4.11
CA ALA A 45 -4.50 -15.08 4.34
C ALA A 45 -4.59 -13.54 4.41
N PHE A 46 -5.45 -12.94 3.54
CA PHE A 46 -5.66 -11.49 3.45
C PHE A 46 -7.14 -11.12 3.33
N ASP A 47 -7.90 -11.42 4.37
CA ASP A 47 -9.31 -11.01 4.47
C ASP A 47 -9.46 -9.46 4.50
N ASP A 48 -8.37 -8.75 4.78
CA ASP A 48 -8.34 -7.31 4.92
C ASP A 48 -8.84 -6.56 3.66
N THR A 49 -8.50 -7.03 2.46
CA THR A 49 -9.02 -6.44 1.21
C THR A 49 -10.54 -6.51 1.17
N LEU A 50 -11.10 -7.66 1.49
CA LEU A 50 -12.55 -7.87 1.53
C LEU A 50 -13.20 -7.06 2.67
N GLU A 51 -12.56 -6.97 3.83
CA GLU A 51 -13.05 -6.20 4.97
C GLU A 51 -13.13 -4.69 4.66
N GLY A 52 -12.10 -4.14 4.00
CA GLY A 52 -12.09 -2.75 3.53
C GLY A 52 -13.21 -2.49 2.52
N ALA A 53 -13.38 -3.40 1.55
CA ALA A 53 -14.45 -3.35 0.56
C ALA A 53 -15.84 -3.39 1.21
N ILE A 54 -16.04 -4.28 2.20
CA ILE A 54 -17.32 -4.41 2.94
C ILE A 54 -17.65 -3.10 3.66
N LEU A 55 -16.71 -2.53 4.41
CA LEU A 55 -16.93 -1.28 5.14
C LEU A 55 -17.35 -0.14 4.19
N ALA A 56 -16.64 0.01 3.07
CA ALA A 56 -16.96 1.02 2.08
C ALA A 56 -18.34 0.80 1.44
N ALA A 57 -18.66 -0.43 1.05
CA ALA A 57 -19.97 -0.77 0.46
C ALA A 57 -21.12 -0.54 1.44
N GLU A 58 -20.95 -0.88 2.74
CA GLU A 58 -21.93 -0.59 3.78
C GLU A 58 -22.21 0.93 3.87
N GLN A 59 -21.18 1.77 3.84
CA GLN A 59 -21.30 3.23 3.91
C GLN A 59 -21.95 3.82 2.65
N VAL A 60 -21.46 3.44 1.46
CA VAL A 60 -22.04 3.90 0.19
C VAL A 60 -23.51 3.49 0.07
N ASN A 61 -23.85 2.26 0.44
CA ASN A 61 -25.21 1.76 0.42
C ASN A 61 -26.13 2.50 1.41
N ALA A 62 -25.62 2.85 2.60
CA ALA A 62 -26.37 3.65 3.57
C ALA A 62 -26.67 5.08 3.07
N GLU A 63 -25.81 5.63 2.21
CA GLU A 63 -25.97 6.94 1.57
C GLU A 63 -26.85 6.89 0.30
N GLY A 64 -27.31 5.72 -0.14
CA GLY A 64 -28.20 5.54 -1.28
C GLY A 64 -27.58 4.81 -2.48
N GLY A 65 -26.34 4.37 -2.36
CA GLY A 65 -25.60 3.69 -3.42
C GLY A 65 -25.02 4.63 -4.48
N ILE A 66 -24.54 4.09 -5.59
CA ILE A 66 -24.02 4.83 -6.73
C ILE A 66 -25.05 4.83 -7.86
N LEU A 67 -25.34 5.97 -8.45
CA LEU A 67 -26.42 6.12 -9.46
C LEU A 67 -27.78 5.54 -8.98
N GLY A 68 -28.05 5.59 -7.67
CA GLY A 68 -29.23 5.01 -7.05
C GLY A 68 -29.25 3.48 -6.99
N LYS A 69 -28.13 2.82 -7.29
CA LYS A 69 -27.97 1.35 -7.22
C LYS A 69 -27.14 0.97 -5.99
N GLN A 70 -27.52 -0.12 -5.34
CA GLN A 70 -26.78 -0.65 -4.20
C GLN A 70 -25.58 -1.47 -4.66
N ILE A 71 -24.47 -1.44 -3.89
CA ILE A 71 -23.29 -2.27 -4.13
C ILE A 71 -23.52 -3.67 -3.55
N GLU A 72 -23.26 -4.69 -4.36
CA GLU A 72 -23.17 -6.10 -3.97
C GLU A 72 -21.73 -6.58 -4.17
N LEU A 73 -21.09 -7.09 -3.10
CA LEU A 73 -19.74 -7.62 -3.15
C LEU A 73 -19.73 -9.13 -3.30
N ILE A 74 -18.88 -9.64 -4.17
CA ILE A 74 -18.69 -11.06 -4.41
C ILE A 74 -17.19 -11.35 -4.40
N SER A 75 -16.72 -12.16 -3.45
CA SER A 75 -15.30 -12.50 -3.35
C SER A 75 -14.92 -13.66 -4.26
N GLY A 76 -13.70 -13.62 -4.78
CA GLY A 76 -13.05 -14.69 -5.51
C GLY A 76 -11.67 -14.99 -4.94
N ASP A 77 -11.49 -16.21 -4.44
CA ASP A 77 -10.23 -16.67 -3.88
C ASP A 77 -9.21 -16.94 -4.97
N THR A 78 -8.18 -16.11 -5.04
CA THR A 78 -7.11 -16.23 -6.02
C THR A 78 -5.93 -17.08 -5.52
N ASP A 79 -5.88 -17.42 -4.20
CA ASP A 79 -4.77 -18.15 -3.57
C ASP A 79 -3.40 -17.56 -3.96
N ALA A 80 -3.34 -16.23 -4.00
CA ALA A 80 -2.22 -15.47 -4.57
C ALA A 80 -0.92 -15.59 -3.75
N MET A 81 -1.01 -16.11 -2.51
CA MET A 81 0.14 -16.39 -1.63
C MET A 81 0.72 -17.78 -1.81
N SER A 82 0.10 -18.65 -2.57
CA SER A 82 0.64 -19.99 -2.79
C SER A 82 2.01 -19.95 -3.47
N MET A 83 2.94 -20.78 -3.03
CA MET A 83 4.29 -20.84 -3.56
C MET A 83 4.64 -22.26 -4.01
N PRO A 84 4.73 -22.53 -5.32
CA PRO A 84 4.57 -21.60 -6.45
C PRO A 84 3.11 -21.16 -6.67
N LEU A 85 2.91 -19.98 -7.25
CA LEU A 85 1.58 -19.47 -7.58
C LEU A 85 0.82 -20.44 -8.49
N ASP A 86 -0.40 -20.83 -8.12
CA ASP A 86 -1.28 -21.62 -8.98
C ASP A 86 -2.02 -20.70 -9.99
N SER A 87 -1.43 -20.56 -11.18
CA SER A 87 -2.00 -19.77 -12.26
C SER A 87 -3.42 -20.21 -12.67
N SER A 88 -3.73 -21.50 -12.47
CA SER A 88 -5.05 -22.06 -12.80
C SER A 88 -6.10 -21.58 -11.81
N GLN A 89 -5.74 -21.52 -10.54
CA GLN A 89 -6.63 -21.04 -9.46
C GLN A 89 -6.98 -19.56 -9.67
N VAL A 90 -5.97 -18.71 -9.89
CA VAL A 90 -6.19 -17.28 -10.20
C VAL A 90 -7.15 -17.10 -11.37
N THR A 91 -6.81 -17.74 -12.51
CA THR A 91 -7.62 -17.63 -13.74
C THR A 91 -9.04 -18.13 -13.54
N LEU A 92 -9.22 -19.25 -12.83
CA LEU A 92 -10.53 -19.84 -12.56
C LEU A 92 -11.37 -18.93 -11.65
N ALA A 93 -10.81 -18.38 -10.58
CA ALA A 93 -11.50 -17.49 -9.65
C ALA A 93 -12.04 -16.26 -10.37
N VAL A 94 -11.18 -15.57 -11.12
CA VAL A 94 -11.55 -14.35 -11.87
C VAL A 94 -12.58 -14.67 -12.96
N THR A 95 -12.39 -15.77 -13.72
CA THR A 95 -13.34 -16.19 -14.74
C THR A 95 -14.73 -16.49 -14.16
N LYS A 96 -14.80 -17.12 -12.98
CA LYS A 96 -16.07 -17.37 -12.29
C LYS A 96 -16.76 -16.08 -11.87
N LEU A 97 -16.04 -15.11 -11.30
CA LEU A 97 -16.60 -13.82 -10.96
C LEU A 97 -17.25 -13.15 -12.18
N ILE A 98 -16.59 -13.17 -13.32
CA ILE A 98 -17.09 -12.55 -14.56
C ILE A 98 -18.25 -13.35 -15.17
N THR A 99 -18.05 -14.63 -15.43
CA THR A 99 -18.99 -15.41 -16.27
C THR A 99 -20.15 -16.03 -15.51
N GLN A 100 -19.98 -16.39 -14.25
CA GLN A 100 -21.01 -17.03 -13.44
C GLN A 100 -21.70 -16.04 -12.51
N GLN A 101 -20.94 -15.16 -11.84
CA GLN A 101 -21.50 -14.18 -10.92
C GLN A 101 -21.91 -12.89 -11.64
N GLN A 102 -21.42 -12.66 -12.85
CA GLN A 102 -21.75 -11.50 -13.69
C GLN A 102 -21.47 -10.19 -12.96
N VAL A 103 -20.26 -10.05 -12.42
CA VAL A 103 -19.80 -8.81 -11.78
C VAL A 103 -19.62 -7.70 -12.83
N ASP A 104 -19.91 -6.46 -12.43
CA ASP A 104 -19.76 -5.28 -13.27
C ASP A 104 -18.30 -4.76 -13.24
N PHE A 105 -17.62 -4.89 -12.10
CA PHE A 105 -16.24 -4.45 -11.86
C PHE A 105 -15.49 -5.48 -11.05
N LEU A 106 -14.16 -5.41 -11.14
CA LEU A 106 -13.25 -6.18 -10.29
C LEU A 106 -12.30 -5.23 -9.54
N ILE A 107 -11.96 -5.58 -8.31
CA ILE A 107 -10.94 -4.89 -7.50
C ILE A 107 -10.02 -5.91 -6.81
N GLY A 108 -8.89 -5.45 -6.30
CA GLY A 108 -7.99 -6.29 -5.49
C GLY A 108 -6.73 -6.70 -6.24
N GLY A 109 -6.44 -7.99 -6.26
CA GLY A 109 -5.15 -8.55 -6.65
C GLY A 109 -4.13 -8.47 -5.52
N PHE A 110 -2.98 -9.12 -5.65
CA PHE A 110 -1.96 -9.14 -4.59
C PHE A 110 -0.53 -8.99 -5.12
N SER A 111 -0.10 -9.84 -6.02
CA SER A 111 1.26 -9.87 -6.55
C SER A 111 1.31 -9.40 -8.01
N VAL A 112 2.52 -9.12 -8.52
CA VAL A 112 2.71 -8.81 -9.94
C VAL A 112 2.24 -9.98 -10.81
N GLN A 113 2.54 -11.22 -10.39
CA GLN A 113 2.23 -12.41 -11.15
C GLN A 113 0.73 -12.68 -11.26
N ASP A 114 -0.02 -12.58 -10.17
CA ASP A 114 -1.47 -12.78 -10.23
C ASP A 114 -2.17 -11.65 -10.98
N ASN A 115 -1.75 -10.40 -10.79
CA ASN A 115 -2.27 -9.26 -11.55
C ASN A 115 -2.02 -9.40 -13.06
N MET A 116 -0.85 -9.93 -13.49
CA MET A 116 -0.60 -10.24 -14.90
C MET A 116 -1.57 -11.28 -15.46
N LEU A 117 -1.93 -12.29 -14.68
CA LEU A 117 -2.94 -13.30 -15.07
C LEU A 117 -4.34 -12.68 -15.11
N ILE A 118 -4.70 -11.87 -14.12
CA ILE A 118 -5.97 -11.13 -14.09
C ILE A 118 -6.10 -10.24 -15.33
N GLN A 119 -5.05 -9.50 -15.70
CA GLN A 119 -5.04 -8.68 -16.93
C GLN A 119 -5.39 -9.45 -18.20
N GLU A 120 -4.91 -10.69 -18.34
CA GLU A 120 -5.25 -11.51 -19.52
C GLU A 120 -6.75 -11.90 -19.52
N VAL A 121 -7.32 -12.20 -18.35
CA VAL A 121 -8.74 -12.57 -18.22
C VAL A 121 -9.65 -11.36 -18.45
N ILE A 122 -9.35 -10.22 -17.85
CA ILE A 122 -10.18 -9.01 -18.00
C ILE A 122 -10.14 -8.46 -19.42
N ALA A 123 -8.97 -8.54 -20.11
CA ALA A 123 -8.83 -8.13 -21.51
C ALA A 123 -9.73 -8.94 -22.45
N GLN A 124 -9.85 -10.25 -22.20
CA GLN A 124 -10.72 -11.14 -23.01
C GLN A 124 -12.21 -10.86 -22.77
N ASN A 125 -12.57 -10.43 -21.55
CA ASN A 125 -13.94 -10.22 -21.14
C ASN A 125 -14.37 -8.74 -21.15
N LYS A 126 -13.44 -7.81 -21.38
CA LYS A 126 -13.63 -6.35 -21.43
C LYS A 126 -14.27 -5.79 -20.14
N ILE A 127 -13.78 -6.25 -19.00
CA ILE A 127 -14.24 -5.83 -17.68
C ILE A 127 -13.17 -5.02 -16.97
N ILE A 128 -13.55 -3.93 -16.30
CA ILE A 128 -12.65 -3.05 -15.59
C ILE A 128 -12.17 -3.72 -14.29
N PHE A 129 -10.87 -3.68 -14.07
CA PHE A 129 -10.22 -4.12 -12.84
C PHE A 129 -9.35 -3.01 -12.28
N ILE A 130 -9.59 -2.62 -11.02
CA ILE A 130 -8.77 -1.65 -10.29
C ILE A 130 -7.88 -2.43 -9.31
N GLY A 131 -6.59 -2.53 -9.63
CA GLY A 131 -5.59 -3.24 -8.83
C GLY A 131 -5.15 -2.44 -7.61
N SER A 132 -5.04 -3.09 -6.46
CA SER A 132 -4.83 -2.42 -5.17
C SER A 132 -3.60 -2.86 -4.37
N SER A 133 -2.67 -3.63 -4.95
CA SER A 133 -1.61 -4.20 -4.10
C SER A 133 -0.30 -4.59 -4.79
N SER A 134 -0.07 -4.19 -6.01
CA SER A 134 1.12 -4.62 -6.76
C SER A 134 1.95 -3.46 -7.32
N PRO A 135 3.25 -3.31 -6.93
CA PRO A 135 4.10 -2.22 -7.38
C PRO A 135 4.77 -2.45 -8.75
N GLY A 136 4.50 -3.56 -9.45
CA GLY A 136 5.24 -3.91 -10.66
C GLY A 136 4.98 -2.94 -11.83
N ASP A 137 6.04 -2.34 -12.37
CA ASP A 137 6.00 -1.46 -13.56
C ASP A 137 5.35 -2.13 -14.76
N VAL A 138 5.60 -3.43 -14.95
CA VAL A 138 5.09 -4.21 -16.09
C VAL A 138 3.57 -4.15 -16.22
N LEU A 139 2.83 -3.92 -15.14
CA LEU A 139 1.36 -3.90 -15.18
C LEU A 139 0.82 -2.70 -15.96
N THR A 140 1.38 -1.53 -15.72
CA THR A 140 1.00 -0.27 -16.38
C THR A 140 1.74 -0.06 -17.68
N GLU A 141 2.96 -0.58 -17.81
CA GLU A 141 3.65 -0.66 -19.10
C GLU A 141 2.88 -1.48 -20.16
N ARG A 142 2.18 -2.54 -19.76
CA ARG A 142 1.30 -3.29 -20.66
C ARG A 142 0.17 -2.42 -21.20
N VAL A 143 -0.44 -1.59 -20.36
CA VAL A 143 -1.47 -0.62 -20.79
C VAL A 143 -0.87 0.33 -21.80
N LYS A 144 0.24 0.97 -21.47
CA LYS A 144 0.94 1.94 -22.33
C LYS A 144 1.35 1.35 -23.66
N ASN A 145 1.90 0.14 -23.67
CA ASN A 145 2.45 -0.49 -24.87
C ASN A 145 1.38 -1.17 -25.74
N ASN A 146 0.22 -1.53 -25.18
CA ASN A 146 -0.88 -2.17 -25.90
C ASN A 146 -2.23 -1.79 -25.27
N TYR A 147 -2.56 -0.50 -25.39
CA TYR A 147 -3.75 0.12 -24.80
C TYR A 147 -5.03 -0.64 -25.14
N GLU A 148 -5.30 -0.94 -26.42
CA GLU A 148 -6.54 -1.61 -26.85
C GLU A 148 -6.78 -2.95 -26.16
N LYS A 149 -5.72 -3.65 -25.77
CA LYS A 149 -5.84 -4.93 -25.07
C LYS A 149 -5.98 -4.73 -23.56
N TYR A 150 -5.23 -3.81 -22.97
CA TYR A 150 -5.06 -3.73 -21.51
C TYR A 150 -5.73 -2.51 -20.86
N LYS A 151 -6.44 -1.65 -21.60
CA LYS A 151 -7.13 -0.45 -21.12
C LYS A 151 -8.15 -0.71 -20.00
N TYR A 152 -8.46 -1.94 -19.71
CA TYR A 152 -9.39 -2.36 -18.65
C TYR A 152 -8.73 -2.45 -17.28
N PHE A 153 -7.39 -2.32 -17.19
CA PHE A 153 -6.62 -2.34 -15.96
C PHE A 153 -6.32 -0.92 -15.49
N PHE A 154 -6.59 -0.62 -14.23
CA PHE A 154 -6.25 0.62 -13.55
C PHE A 154 -5.50 0.29 -12.26
N LYS A 155 -4.52 1.09 -11.89
CA LYS A 155 -3.74 0.91 -10.67
C LYS A 155 -4.14 1.95 -9.63
N TYR A 156 -4.48 1.48 -8.42
CA TYR A 156 -4.78 2.36 -7.29
C TYR A 156 -3.60 2.52 -6.35
N ASP A 157 -3.00 1.44 -5.87
CA ASP A 157 -1.92 1.44 -4.86
C ASP A 157 -1.24 0.05 -4.85
N PRO A 158 0.03 -0.06 -4.56
CA PRO A 158 1.04 0.99 -4.50
C PRO A 158 1.42 1.49 -5.90
N PRO A 159 2.07 2.69 -6.01
CA PRO A 159 2.65 3.12 -7.27
C PRO A 159 3.73 2.14 -7.74
N SER A 160 4.11 2.25 -8.99
CA SER A 160 5.15 1.42 -9.58
C SER A 160 6.52 1.63 -8.90
N GLU A 161 7.38 0.64 -8.95
CA GLU A 161 8.72 0.70 -8.35
C GLU A 161 9.52 1.89 -8.89
N SER A 162 9.36 2.20 -10.17
CA SER A 162 9.98 3.38 -10.81
C SER A 162 9.49 4.71 -10.25
N ASP A 163 8.27 4.79 -9.70
CA ASP A 163 7.72 5.98 -9.07
C ASP A 163 8.01 6.05 -7.56
N LEU A 164 8.14 4.88 -6.90
CA LEU A 164 8.52 4.81 -5.49
C LEU A 164 9.98 5.19 -5.25
N ALA A 165 10.87 4.74 -6.12
CA ALA A 165 12.31 4.89 -5.94
C ALA A 165 12.77 6.37 -5.91
N PRO A 166 12.31 7.28 -6.77
CA PRO A 166 12.62 8.70 -6.68
C PRO A 166 12.23 9.33 -5.35
N VAL A 167 11.06 8.96 -4.79
CA VAL A 167 10.63 9.48 -3.48
C VAL A 167 11.57 9.01 -2.38
N ALA A 168 11.96 7.75 -2.39
CA ALA A 168 12.94 7.24 -1.42
C ALA A 168 14.29 7.97 -1.51
N ARG A 169 14.77 8.24 -2.73
CA ARG A 169 15.96 9.06 -2.99
C ARG A 169 15.81 10.46 -2.39
N ASP A 170 14.71 11.15 -2.68
CA ASP A 170 14.47 12.50 -2.19
C ASP A 170 14.45 12.58 -0.66
N THR A 171 14.01 11.53 0.03
CA THR A 171 14.05 11.47 1.50
C THR A 171 15.48 11.43 2.05
N VAL A 172 16.38 10.71 1.39
CA VAL A 172 17.80 10.63 1.77
C VAL A 172 18.51 11.96 1.48
N VAL A 173 18.17 12.61 0.36
CA VAL A 173 18.64 13.97 0.06
C VAL A 173 18.18 14.96 1.12
N ALA A 174 16.91 14.90 1.53
CA ALA A 174 16.38 15.74 2.61
C ALA A 174 17.08 15.50 3.96
N LEU A 175 17.43 14.25 4.28
CA LEU A 175 18.21 13.92 5.47
C LEU A 175 19.59 14.57 5.40
N ARG A 176 20.30 14.46 4.26
CA ARG A 176 21.62 15.09 4.07
C ARG A 176 21.59 16.60 4.23
N GLU A 177 20.57 17.26 3.69
CA GLU A 177 20.41 18.72 3.82
C GLU A 177 20.29 19.16 5.28
N TYR A 178 19.76 18.30 6.15
CA TYR A 178 19.64 18.56 7.58
C TYR A 178 20.91 18.20 8.34
N THR A 179 21.56 17.07 8.01
CA THR A 179 22.65 16.49 8.81
C THR A 179 24.03 16.70 8.20
N GLY A 180 24.13 16.92 6.90
CA GLY A 180 25.41 16.89 6.17
C GLY A 180 25.94 15.48 5.88
N PHE A 181 25.24 14.42 6.31
CA PHE A 181 25.68 13.03 6.09
C PHE A 181 25.71 12.68 4.62
N ASN A 182 26.81 12.07 4.16
CA ASN A 182 27.04 11.80 2.75
C ASN A 182 27.49 10.37 2.45
N LYS A 183 27.92 9.59 3.47
CA LYS A 183 28.41 8.23 3.31
C LYS A 183 27.28 7.23 3.51
N LEU A 184 26.88 6.62 2.39
CA LEU A 184 25.74 5.71 2.32
C LEU A 184 26.20 4.24 2.33
N ALA A 185 25.54 3.43 3.15
CA ALA A 185 25.55 1.99 3.03
C ALA A 185 24.13 1.48 2.75
N TYR A 186 23.98 0.37 2.02
CA TYR A 186 22.69 -0.30 1.90
C TYR A 186 22.79 -1.81 2.04
N ILE A 187 21.67 -2.42 2.46
CA ILE A 187 21.44 -3.86 2.30
C ILE A 187 20.02 -4.10 1.78
N ALA A 188 19.86 -5.12 0.96
CA ALA A 188 18.56 -5.53 0.47
C ALA A 188 18.44 -7.05 0.44
N ALA A 189 17.22 -7.58 0.63
CA ALA A 189 16.96 -8.99 0.43
C ALA A 189 17.32 -9.39 -1.02
N ASP A 190 17.91 -10.57 -1.19
CA ASP A 190 18.25 -11.08 -2.53
C ASP A 190 16.99 -11.57 -3.22
N SER A 191 16.36 -10.65 -3.94
CA SER A 191 15.19 -10.92 -4.79
C SER A 191 15.18 -9.99 -6.00
N GLN A 192 14.60 -10.47 -7.10
CA GLN A 192 14.50 -9.69 -8.33
C GLN A 192 13.72 -8.38 -8.15
N MET A 193 12.69 -8.37 -7.32
CA MET A 193 11.88 -7.20 -7.00
C MET A 193 12.71 -6.02 -6.49
N TRP A 194 13.73 -6.29 -5.65
CA TRP A 194 14.56 -5.23 -5.08
C TRP A 194 15.70 -4.76 -5.98
N ASN A 195 15.95 -5.42 -7.11
CA ASN A 195 16.97 -4.96 -8.06
C ASN A 195 16.58 -3.64 -8.70
N SER A 196 15.36 -3.56 -9.24
CA SER A 196 14.82 -2.33 -9.83
C SER A 196 14.81 -1.17 -8.80
N TYR A 197 14.41 -1.47 -7.56
CA TYR A 197 14.41 -0.45 -6.51
C TYR A 197 15.81 0.09 -6.20
N ILE A 198 16.83 -0.77 -6.12
CA ILE A 198 18.22 -0.32 -5.88
C ILE A 198 18.73 0.49 -7.08
N GLU A 199 18.50 0.03 -8.31
CA GLU A 199 18.89 0.72 -9.54
C GLU A 199 18.24 2.10 -9.66
N ASN A 200 16.99 2.25 -9.22
CA ASN A 200 16.24 3.50 -9.36
C ASN A 200 16.32 4.43 -8.13
N ALA A 201 16.64 3.93 -6.95
CA ALA A 201 16.75 4.72 -5.73
C ALA A 201 18.20 4.97 -5.29
N ILE A 202 18.99 3.90 -5.18
CA ILE A 202 20.33 3.99 -4.57
C ILE A 202 21.40 4.45 -5.57
N GLU A 203 21.41 3.91 -6.79
CA GLU A 203 22.38 4.31 -7.80
C GLU A 203 22.29 5.80 -8.15
N PRO A 204 21.08 6.40 -8.34
CA PRO A 204 20.97 7.83 -8.57
C PRO A 204 21.45 8.72 -7.41
N LEU A 205 21.36 8.28 -6.15
CA LEU A 205 21.96 9.01 -5.02
C LEU A 205 23.47 9.21 -5.21
N VAL A 206 24.15 8.21 -5.76
CA VAL A 206 25.59 8.29 -6.05
C VAL A 206 25.86 9.13 -7.30
N GLU A 207 25.19 8.82 -8.40
CA GLU A 207 25.48 9.39 -9.71
C GLU A 207 25.00 10.83 -9.87
N LEU A 208 23.81 11.14 -9.35
CA LEU A 208 23.17 12.44 -9.55
C LEU A 208 23.30 13.35 -8.34
N ASP A 209 23.26 12.81 -7.13
CA ASP A 209 23.27 13.61 -5.90
C ASP A 209 24.66 13.64 -5.22
N GLY A 210 25.60 12.83 -5.69
CA GLY A 210 27.00 12.85 -5.21
C GLY A 210 27.18 12.27 -3.81
N PHE A 211 26.34 11.30 -3.41
CA PHE A 211 26.59 10.49 -2.22
C PHE A 211 27.77 9.54 -2.44
N GLU A 212 28.49 9.25 -1.39
CA GLU A 212 29.55 8.22 -1.38
C GLU A 212 28.94 6.89 -0.94
N LEU A 213 28.76 5.94 -1.88
CA LEU A 213 28.38 4.58 -1.53
C LEU A 213 29.60 3.83 -0.99
N VAL A 214 29.68 3.69 0.32
CA VAL A 214 30.81 3.04 1.00
C VAL A 214 30.62 1.55 1.19
N TYR A 215 29.37 1.08 1.21
CA TYR A 215 29.04 -0.35 1.33
C TYR A 215 27.70 -0.67 0.69
N GLY A 216 27.61 -1.78 -0.03
CA GLY A 216 26.36 -2.31 -0.58
C GLY A 216 26.38 -3.82 -0.61
N SER A 217 25.30 -4.47 -0.18
CA SER A 217 25.23 -5.93 -0.17
C SER A 217 23.79 -6.44 -0.29
N ARG A 218 23.69 -7.72 -0.72
CA ARG A 218 22.45 -8.51 -0.68
C ARG A 218 22.54 -9.53 0.43
N PHE A 219 21.39 -9.89 1.00
CA PHE A 219 21.32 -10.93 2.03
C PHE A 219 20.25 -11.97 1.64
N PRO A 220 20.45 -13.24 2.04
CA PRO A 220 19.51 -14.32 1.75
C PRO A 220 18.19 -14.12 2.53
N PRO A 221 17.02 -14.50 1.97
CA PRO A 221 15.72 -14.28 2.62
C PRO A 221 15.57 -14.91 4.00
N ASP A 222 16.32 -16.00 4.28
CA ASP A 222 16.31 -16.76 5.54
C ASP A 222 17.37 -16.28 6.54
N ILE A 223 17.89 -15.05 6.37
CA ILE A 223 18.92 -14.49 7.24
C ILE A 223 18.49 -14.50 8.73
N LEU A 224 19.42 -14.86 9.60
CA LEU A 224 19.20 -14.91 11.05
C LEU A 224 20.04 -13.88 11.82
N ASP A 225 21.10 -13.33 11.20
CA ASP A 225 22.10 -12.51 11.84
C ASP A 225 22.64 -11.45 10.87
N PHE A 226 22.59 -10.19 11.26
CA PHE A 226 23.05 -9.04 10.46
C PHE A 226 24.43 -8.51 10.91
N SER A 227 25.08 -9.11 11.91
CA SER A 227 26.30 -8.60 12.54
C SER A 227 27.45 -8.35 11.55
N SER A 228 27.63 -9.21 10.55
CA SER A 228 28.65 -9.06 9.53
C SER A 228 28.40 -7.88 8.59
N TYR A 229 27.13 -7.61 8.29
CA TYR A 229 26.72 -6.48 7.44
C TYR A 229 26.92 -5.14 8.17
N PHE A 230 26.54 -5.07 9.44
CA PHE A 230 26.81 -3.91 10.28
C PHE A 230 28.32 -3.67 10.41
N ALA A 231 29.09 -4.70 10.77
CA ALA A 231 30.53 -4.56 10.91
C ALA A 231 31.22 -4.08 9.63
N ALA A 232 30.78 -4.53 8.46
CA ALA A 232 31.32 -4.10 7.18
C ALA A 232 30.96 -2.63 6.86
N ALA A 233 29.72 -2.21 7.08
CA ALA A 233 29.27 -0.83 6.88
C ALA A 233 29.95 0.13 7.85
N GLU A 234 30.07 -0.23 9.13
CA GLU A 234 30.80 0.53 10.16
C GLU A 234 32.27 0.68 9.81
N ALA A 235 32.96 -0.39 9.41
CA ALA A 235 34.35 -0.36 9.00
C ALA A 235 34.59 0.50 7.74
N ALA A 236 33.61 0.60 6.86
CA ALA A 236 33.61 1.47 5.69
C ALA A 236 33.33 2.95 6.04
N GLY A 237 32.93 3.24 7.27
CA GLY A 237 32.65 4.59 7.75
C GLY A 237 31.29 5.13 7.28
N ALA A 238 30.30 4.27 7.08
CA ALA A 238 28.95 4.69 6.70
C ALA A 238 28.32 5.57 7.79
N GLU A 239 27.56 6.58 7.35
CA GLU A 239 26.78 7.49 8.21
C GLU A 239 25.30 7.19 8.13
N ILE A 240 24.84 6.74 6.94
CA ILE A 240 23.46 6.33 6.65
C ILE A 240 23.47 4.86 6.28
N PHE A 241 22.65 4.05 6.94
CA PHE A 241 22.41 2.67 6.56
C PHE A 241 20.97 2.51 6.04
N PHE A 242 20.85 2.24 4.74
CA PHE A 242 19.58 2.11 4.04
C PHE A 242 19.21 0.62 3.90
N PRO A 243 18.36 0.09 4.79
CA PRO A 243 17.82 -1.27 4.65
C PRO A 243 16.64 -1.32 3.68
N VAL A 244 16.56 -2.41 2.92
CA VAL A 244 15.38 -2.83 2.15
C VAL A 244 15.00 -4.23 2.62
N ILE A 245 14.19 -4.27 3.67
CA ILE A 245 13.86 -5.49 4.42
C ILE A 245 12.35 -5.55 4.61
N LEU A 246 11.71 -6.69 4.28
CA LEU A 246 10.32 -6.95 4.58
C LEU A 246 10.14 -8.09 5.58
N GLY A 247 9.02 -8.04 6.31
CA GLY A 247 8.63 -9.04 7.28
C GLY A 247 9.39 -8.97 8.61
N THR A 248 9.24 -10.00 9.42
CA THR A 248 9.76 -10.06 10.79
C THR A 248 11.28 -9.98 10.90
N THR A 249 12.00 -10.16 9.80
CA THR A 249 13.45 -10.01 9.71
C THR A 249 13.89 -8.59 10.07
N GLY A 250 13.06 -7.57 9.80
CA GLY A 250 13.30 -6.18 10.19
C GLY A 250 13.46 -5.99 11.70
N ILE A 251 12.74 -6.77 12.52
CA ILE A 251 12.90 -6.72 14.00
C ILE A 251 14.33 -7.14 14.41
N LYS A 252 14.88 -8.16 13.77
CA LYS A 252 16.26 -8.62 14.06
C LYS A 252 17.29 -7.55 13.68
N PHE A 253 17.08 -6.89 12.53
CA PHE A 253 17.92 -5.80 12.07
C PHE A 253 17.91 -4.61 13.05
N ILE A 254 16.74 -4.19 13.53
CA ILE A 254 16.59 -3.11 14.52
C ILE A 254 17.30 -3.48 15.83
N ASN A 255 17.05 -4.68 16.35
CA ASN A 255 17.69 -5.14 17.60
C ASN A 255 19.22 -5.18 17.47
N GLU A 256 19.76 -5.68 16.38
CA GLU A 256 21.20 -5.72 16.12
C GLU A 256 21.81 -4.31 16.07
N TRP A 257 21.17 -3.37 15.36
CA TRP A 257 21.58 -1.97 15.31
C TRP A 257 21.69 -1.35 16.70
N TYR A 258 20.64 -1.52 17.51
CA TYR A 258 20.59 -0.97 18.86
C TYR A 258 21.60 -1.62 19.81
N ASP A 259 21.69 -2.95 19.82
CA ASP A 259 22.55 -3.70 20.75
C ASP A 259 24.04 -3.47 20.44
N ARG A 260 24.38 -3.16 19.19
CA ARG A 260 25.73 -2.76 18.77
C ARG A 260 26.04 -1.30 19.06
N GLN A 261 25.03 -0.47 19.34
CA GLN A 261 25.15 0.99 19.36
C GLN A 261 25.81 1.49 18.06
N SER A 262 25.28 1.00 16.90
CA SER A 262 25.87 1.28 15.59
C SER A 262 25.87 2.78 15.29
N PRO A 263 26.99 3.37 14.82
CA PRO A 263 27.12 4.79 14.58
C PRO A 263 26.51 5.22 13.23
N MET A 264 25.44 4.58 12.79
CA MET A 264 24.77 4.88 11.55
C MET A 264 23.28 5.18 11.81
N VAL A 265 22.74 6.20 11.15
CA VAL A 265 21.28 6.39 11.14
C VAL A 265 20.64 5.32 10.27
N ILE A 266 19.51 4.76 10.73
CA ILE A 266 18.71 3.84 9.93
C ILE A 266 17.65 4.64 9.19
N TRP A 267 17.65 4.52 7.87
CA TRP A 267 16.74 5.24 6.98
C TRP A 267 16.40 4.40 5.75
N GLY A 268 15.25 3.77 5.71
CA GLY A 268 14.94 2.88 4.58
C GLY A 268 13.58 2.20 4.65
N ILE A 269 13.50 1.01 4.09
CA ILE A 269 12.29 0.18 4.08
C ILE A 269 12.45 -0.96 5.07
N LEU A 270 11.66 -0.92 6.14
CA LEU A 270 11.59 -1.97 7.15
C LEU A 270 10.13 -2.34 7.41
N GLY A 271 9.63 -3.35 6.69
CA GLY A 271 8.29 -3.89 6.91
C GLY A 271 8.30 -4.94 8.01
N ALA A 272 8.03 -4.57 9.26
CA ALA A 272 8.13 -5.47 10.41
C ALA A 272 6.83 -5.56 11.24
N GLY A 273 5.75 -4.99 10.77
CA GLY A 273 4.46 -4.93 11.48
C GLY A 273 3.92 -3.50 11.60
N THR A 274 2.87 -3.31 12.39
CA THR A 274 2.38 -1.94 12.68
C THR A 274 3.41 -1.18 13.52
N PRO A 275 3.43 0.16 13.48
CA PRO A 275 4.37 0.93 14.29
C PRO A 275 4.30 0.64 15.79
N LYS A 276 3.11 0.36 16.31
CA LYS A 276 2.90 -0.02 17.71
C LYS A 276 3.50 -1.38 18.02
N ASP A 277 3.24 -2.38 17.16
CA ASP A 277 3.78 -3.73 17.35
C ASP A 277 5.30 -3.73 17.33
N VAL A 278 5.92 -2.99 16.40
CA VAL A 278 7.37 -2.86 16.30
C VAL A 278 7.95 -2.27 17.58
N TRP A 279 7.33 -1.20 18.12
CA TRP A 279 7.75 -0.61 19.39
C TRP A 279 7.69 -1.60 20.56
N GLU A 280 6.57 -2.31 20.68
CA GLU A 280 6.36 -3.29 21.76
C GLU A 280 7.31 -4.50 21.64
N ILE A 281 7.45 -5.07 20.43
CA ILE A 281 8.29 -6.25 20.19
C ILE A 281 9.79 -5.94 20.37
N THR A 282 10.22 -4.73 19.99
CA THR A 282 11.62 -4.31 20.15
C THR A 282 11.94 -3.75 21.54
N ASP A 283 10.94 -3.67 22.43
CA ASP A 283 11.06 -3.00 23.74
C ASP A 283 11.65 -1.58 23.62
N GLY A 284 11.18 -0.83 22.61
CA GLY A 284 11.60 0.53 22.30
C GLY A 284 12.94 0.68 21.58
N LYS A 285 13.65 -0.40 21.27
CA LYS A 285 14.95 -0.34 20.55
C LYS A 285 14.86 0.28 19.15
N CYS A 286 13.65 0.41 18.60
CA CYS A 286 13.42 1.10 17.33
C CYS A 286 13.43 2.64 17.46
N GLU A 287 13.59 3.21 18.65
CA GLU A 287 13.73 4.66 18.81
C GLU A 287 14.85 5.19 17.92
N HIS A 288 14.58 6.29 17.20
CA HIS A 288 15.44 6.93 16.17
C HIS A 288 15.50 6.20 14.81
N VAL A 289 14.92 5.02 14.66
CA VAL A 289 14.85 4.35 13.35
C VAL A 289 13.81 5.06 12.48
N THR A 290 14.19 5.38 11.24
CA THR A 290 13.31 6.02 10.25
C THR A 290 12.99 5.05 9.13
N ILE A 291 11.69 4.89 8.86
CA ILE A 291 11.24 3.97 7.82
C ILE A 291 10.21 4.59 6.89
N ALA A 292 10.19 4.09 5.67
CA ALA A 292 9.05 4.24 4.79
C ALA A 292 7.82 3.58 5.44
N SER A 293 6.74 4.32 5.49
CA SER A 293 5.46 3.81 5.99
C SER A 293 4.33 4.32 5.13
N THR A 294 3.29 3.52 5.05
CA THR A 294 2.07 3.95 4.41
C THR A 294 1.23 4.79 5.39
N PRO A 295 0.50 5.78 4.90
CA PRO A 295 -0.38 6.61 5.74
C PRO A 295 -1.34 5.81 6.59
N GLN A 296 -1.77 4.67 6.07
CA GLN A 296 -2.80 3.81 6.64
C GLN A 296 -2.45 3.27 8.04
N ASN A 297 -1.16 3.12 8.34
CA ASN A 297 -0.70 2.53 9.60
C ASN A 297 -0.10 3.54 10.58
N SER A 298 0.05 4.80 10.17
CA SER A 298 0.79 5.78 10.95
C SER A 298 0.01 6.40 12.10
N GLY A 299 -1.34 6.36 12.07
CA GLY A 299 -2.18 7.14 12.97
C GLY A 299 -2.10 8.66 12.74
N TYR A 300 -1.49 9.08 11.62
CA TYR A 300 -1.31 10.48 11.25
C TYR A 300 -2.40 10.93 10.26
N PRO A 301 -2.99 12.15 10.42
CA PRO A 301 -4.04 12.66 9.54
C PRO A 301 -3.47 13.21 8.23
N ILE A 302 -3.20 12.33 7.25
CA ILE A 302 -2.71 12.74 5.92
C ILE A 302 -3.74 13.63 5.22
N THR A 303 -4.99 13.22 5.29
CA THR A 303 -6.14 13.98 4.81
C THR A 303 -7.21 14.06 5.88
N THR A 304 -8.26 14.83 5.64
CA THR A 304 -9.45 14.85 6.51
C THR A 304 -10.19 13.51 6.55
N LYS A 305 -9.88 12.57 5.64
CA LYS A 305 -10.51 11.25 5.53
C LYS A 305 -9.69 10.15 6.22
N THR A 306 -8.37 10.33 6.40
CA THR A 306 -7.47 9.29 6.93
C THR A 306 -7.94 8.72 8.27
N LEU A 307 -7.99 9.56 9.30
CA LEU A 307 -8.36 9.09 10.66
C LEU A 307 -9.81 8.61 10.75
N PRO A 308 -10.81 9.27 10.15
CA PRO A 308 -12.18 8.74 10.11
C PRO A 308 -12.29 7.35 9.49
N THR A 309 -11.54 7.07 8.41
CA THR A 309 -11.52 5.74 7.78
C THR A 309 -10.88 4.70 8.70
N GLN A 310 -9.73 5.02 9.30
CA GLN A 310 -9.05 4.12 10.25
C GLN A 310 -9.92 3.82 11.48
N GLN A 311 -10.59 4.83 12.01
CA GLN A 311 -11.48 4.68 13.16
C GLN A 311 -12.71 3.82 12.82
N ALA A 312 -13.34 4.05 11.68
CA ALA A 312 -14.48 3.24 11.22
C ALA A 312 -14.10 1.77 11.01
N TYR A 313 -12.91 1.51 10.46
CA TYR A 313 -12.40 0.16 10.29
C TYR A 313 -12.14 -0.51 11.65
N LEU A 314 -11.46 0.18 12.57
CA LEU A 314 -11.19 -0.31 13.93
C LEU A 314 -12.49 -0.63 14.69
N GLU A 315 -13.50 0.23 14.60
CA GLU A 315 -14.81 0.00 15.22
C GLU A 315 -15.54 -1.21 14.64
N ARG A 316 -15.40 -1.43 13.32
CA ARG A 316 -16.07 -2.53 12.63
C ARG A 316 -15.41 -3.88 12.84
N TRP A 317 -14.06 -3.93 12.85
CA TRP A 317 -13.28 -5.17 12.83
C TRP A 317 -12.44 -5.42 14.09
N ASN A 318 -12.39 -4.45 15.03
CA ASN A 318 -11.59 -4.49 16.26
C ASN A 318 -10.08 -4.74 15.99
N LYS A 319 -9.58 -4.28 14.86
CA LYS A 319 -8.17 -4.27 14.46
C LYS A 319 -7.90 -3.04 13.57
N PRO A 320 -6.65 -2.52 13.54
CA PRO A 320 -6.29 -1.45 12.61
C PRO A 320 -6.35 -1.95 11.16
N PRO A 321 -6.64 -1.06 10.18
CA PRO A 321 -6.61 -1.45 8.77
C PRO A 321 -5.18 -1.68 8.29
N THR A 322 -5.02 -2.55 7.30
CA THR A 322 -3.81 -2.66 6.49
C THR A 322 -3.90 -1.74 5.27
N SER A 323 -2.80 -1.60 4.51
CA SER A 323 -2.84 -0.90 3.23
C SER A 323 -3.85 -1.53 2.26
N LEU A 324 -3.93 -2.87 2.22
CA LEU A 324 -4.90 -3.60 1.39
C LEU A 324 -6.35 -3.23 1.72
N ALA A 325 -6.67 -3.15 3.01
CA ALA A 325 -8.00 -2.75 3.45
C ALA A 325 -8.35 -1.32 3.04
N VAL A 326 -7.40 -0.39 3.22
CA VAL A 326 -7.63 1.02 2.88
C VAL A 326 -7.73 1.23 1.38
N SER A 327 -6.89 0.57 0.59
CA SER A 327 -6.95 0.66 -0.87
C SER A 327 -8.29 0.15 -1.41
N ALA A 328 -8.76 -1.01 -0.96
CA ALA A 328 -10.07 -1.54 -1.34
C ALA A 328 -11.22 -0.63 -0.87
N TYR A 329 -11.11 -0.06 0.33
CA TYR A 329 -12.05 0.92 0.84
C TYR A 329 -12.10 2.17 -0.04
N ASP A 330 -10.96 2.78 -0.35
CA ASP A 330 -10.90 4.01 -1.13
C ASP A 330 -11.40 3.82 -2.57
N ILE A 331 -11.09 2.68 -3.20
CA ILE A 331 -11.61 2.36 -4.52
C ILE A 331 -13.16 2.38 -4.53
N ILE A 332 -13.79 1.74 -3.55
CA ILE A 332 -15.25 1.65 -3.49
C ILE A 332 -15.87 2.96 -2.96
N ARG A 333 -15.20 3.63 -2.03
CA ARG A 333 -15.76 4.81 -1.36
C ARG A 333 -15.61 6.10 -2.16
N PHE A 334 -14.52 6.23 -2.92
CA PHE A 334 -14.16 7.47 -3.58
C PHE A 334 -13.96 7.32 -5.10
N VAL A 335 -13.22 6.30 -5.55
CA VAL A 335 -12.85 6.16 -6.96
C VAL A 335 -14.03 5.74 -7.84
N LEU A 336 -14.67 4.63 -7.51
CA LEU A 336 -15.82 4.13 -8.29
C LEU A 336 -17.00 5.09 -8.26
N PRO A 337 -17.40 5.72 -7.14
CA PRO A 337 -18.46 6.71 -7.16
C PRO A 337 -18.18 7.90 -8.09
N ASP A 338 -16.98 8.50 -8.00
CA ASP A 338 -16.60 9.62 -8.87
C ASP A 338 -16.65 9.22 -10.36
N ALA A 339 -16.03 8.11 -10.71
CA ALA A 339 -16.00 7.63 -12.10
C ALA A 339 -17.39 7.30 -12.64
N LEU A 340 -18.24 6.59 -11.87
CA LEU A 340 -19.56 6.19 -12.31
C LEU A 340 -20.55 7.36 -12.38
N GLU A 341 -20.44 8.34 -11.47
CA GLU A 341 -21.25 9.55 -11.52
C GLU A 341 -20.88 10.43 -12.71
N ARG A 342 -19.59 10.55 -13.05
CA ARG A 342 -19.12 11.25 -14.27
C ARG A 342 -19.58 10.53 -15.53
N ALA A 343 -19.43 9.22 -15.61
CA ALA A 343 -19.87 8.41 -16.76
C ALA A 343 -21.41 8.39 -16.91
N GLY A 344 -22.15 8.50 -15.81
CA GLY A 344 -23.63 8.39 -15.78
C GLY A 344 -24.15 7.01 -16.18
N THR A 345 -23.29 6.00 -16.26
CA THR A 345 -23.58 4.65 -16.74
C THR A 345 -22.62 3.62 -16.14
N LEU A 346 -22.94 2.32 -16.33
CA LEU A 346 -22.01 1.21 -16.01
C LEU A 346 -21.33 0.64 -17.28
N GLU A 347 -21.57 1.23 -18.45
CA GLU A 347 -20.96 0.78 -19.71
C GLU A 347 -19.43 0.96 -19.67
N THR A 348 -18.70 -0.04 -20.11
CA THR A 348 -17.24 -0.13 -19.93
C THR A 348 -16.48 1.06 -20.52
N GLU A 349 -16.75 1.44 -21.78
CA GLU A 349 -15.98 2.51 -22.43
C GLU A 349 -16.18 3.88 -21.78
N PRO A 350 -17.41 4.36 -21.48
CA PRO A 350 -17.58 5.63 -20.76
C PRO A 350 -16.98 5.64 -19.35
N VAL A 351 -16.94 4.47 -18.67
CA VAL A 351 -16.30 4.37 -17.34
C VAL A 351 -14.78 4.41 -17.46
N ILE A 352 -14.19 3.81 -18.52
CA ILE A 352 -12.76 3.94 -18.81
C ILE A 352 -12.41 5.42 -19.01
N GLU A 353 -13.14 6.14 -19.87
CA GLU A 353 -12.92 7.57 -20.11
C GLU A 353 -13.03 8.38 -18.80
N ALA A 354 -14.00 8.08 -17.95
CA ALA A 354 -14.16 8.75 -16.66
C ALA A 354 -13.04 8.42 -15.66
N LEU A 355 -12.52 7.19 -15.68
CA LEU A 355 -11.37 6.79 -14.86
C LEU A 355 -10.06 7.43 -15.36
N GLU A 356 -9.87 7.58 -16.67
CA GLU A 356 -8.70 8.27 -17.24
C GLU A 356 -8.65 9.77 -16.90
N GLU A 357 -9.80 10.37 -16.61
CA GLU A 357 -9.95 11.76 -16.18
C GLU A 357 -10.15 11.91 -14.68
N ILE A 358 -9.91 10.82 -13.90
CA ILE A 358 -10.21 10.84 -12.47
C ILE A 358 -9.32 11.77 -11.70
N ASP A 359 -9.92 12.56 -10.81
CA ASP A 359 -9.25 13.51 -9.96
C ASP A 359 -9.98 13.59 -8.60
N VAL A 360 -9.63 12.69 -7.69
CA VAL A 360 -10.16 12.65 -6.33
C VAL A 360 -9.22 13.42 -5.41
N GLU A 361 -9.49 14.71 -5.21
CA GLU A 361 -8.65 15.60 -4.39
C GLU A 361 -8.39 15.07 -2.98
N THR A 362 -9.33 14.30 -2.42
CA THR A 362 -9.23 13.81 -1.03
C THR A 362 -9.78 12.41 -0.88
N SER A 363 -8.89 11.41 -0.92
CA SER A 363 -9.14 10.05 -0.45
C SER A 363 -8.62 9.87 0.99
N SER A 364 -8.64 8.67 1.53
CA SER A 364 -8.05 8.43 2.86
C SER A 364 -6.51 8.37 2.82
N THR A 365 -5.91 8.21 1.64
CA THR A 365 -4.46 8.11 1.44
C THR A 365 -3.82 9.35 0.80
N GLY A 366 -4.61 10.28 0.29
CA GLY A 366 -4.12 11.47 -0.38
C GLY A 366 -4.99 11.91 -1.56
N HIS A 367 -4.42 12.73 -2.43
CA HIS A 367 -4.99 13.09 -3.72
C HIS A 367 -4.75 11.94 -4.71
N PHE A 368 -5.82 11.40 -5.27
CA PHE A 368 -5.75 10.29 -6.24
C PHE A 368 -6.09 10.78 -7.64
N ALA A 369 -5.17 10.62 -8.55
CA ALA A 369 -5.35 10.79 -9.99
C ALA A 369 -4.44 9.79 -10.71
N ILE A 370 -4.67 9.56 -11.99
CA ILE A 370 -3.88 8.61 -12.79
C ILE A 370 -3.33 9.24 -14.06
N SER A 371 -2.33 8.58 -14.65
CA SER A 371 -1.85 8.86 -16.00
C SER A 371 -2.75 8.14 -17.01
N ALA A 372 -3.41 8.89 -17.89
CA ALA A 372 -4.35 8.34 -18.86
C ALA A 372 -3.69 7.41 -19.91
N ASP A 373 -2.37 7.49 -20.14
CA ASP A 373 -1.66 6.68 -21.13
C ASP A 373 -1.19 5.32 -20.58
N SER A 374 -1.08 5.19 -19.27
CA SER A 374 -0.57 3.98 -18.61
C SER A 374 -1.49 3.42 -17.54
N HIS A 375 -2.49 4.20 -17.11
CA HIS A 375 -3.35 3.93 -15.95
C HIS A 375 -2.58 3.73 -14.63
N GLU A 376 -1.35 4.29 -14.56
CA GLU A 376 -0.55 4.36 -13.36
C GLU A 376 -1.06 5.51 -12.47
N ILE A 377 -1.05 5.31 -11.16
CA ILE A 377 -1.34 6.38 -10.20
C ILE A 377 -0.31 7.51 -10.33
N LEU A 378 -0.76 8.76 -10.29
CA LEU A 378 0.13 9.89 -10.13
C LEU A 378 0.62 9.96 -8.69
N PHE A 379 1.94 9.99 -8.52
CA PHE A 379 2.58 9.83 -7.23
C PHE A 379 3.64 10.89 -6.98
N GLY A 380 3.74 11.39 -5.75
CA GLY A 380 4.70 12.41 -5.36
C GLY A 380 4.06 13.75 -4.98
N PRO A 381 4.80 14.88 -5.08
CA PRO A 381 4.32 16.18 -4.64
C PRO A 381 2.99 16.58 -5.29
N GLY A 382 2.00 16.89 -4.47
CA GLY A 382 0.65 17.26 -4.91
C GLY A 382 -0.34 16.10 -5.06
N TYR A 383 0.12 14.87 -4.99
CA TYR A 383 -0.67 13.64 -5.04
C TYR A 383 -0.44 12.77 -3.81
N SER A 384 -0.93 11.55 -3.84
CA SER A 384 -0.50 10.54 -2.86
C SER A 384 1.03 10.37 -2.92
N THR A 385 1.67 10.23 -1.77
CA THR A 385 3.13 10.10 -1.70
C THR A 385 3.54 9.13 -0.61
N GLN A 386 4.78 8.66 -0.67
CA GLN A 386 5.35 7.86 0.40
C GLN A 386 5.78 8.76 1.54
N PHE A 387 5.44 8.36 2.75
CA PHE A 387 5.85 9.01 3.96
C PHE A 387 7.03 8.28 4.58
N TYR A 388 7.91 9.04 5.24
CA TYR A 388 8.90 8.47 6.14
C TYR A 388 8.60 8.95 7.54
N PHE A 389 8.56 8.00 8.46
CA PHE A 389 8.29 8.24 9.87
C PHE A 389 9.47 7.76 10.71
N GLN A 390 9.71 8.46 11.79
CA GLN A 390 10.72 8.11 12.78
C GLN A 390 10.04 7.74 14.10
N TRP A 391 10.46 6.63 14.71
CA TRP A 391 10.14 6.39 16.11
C TRP A 391 10.94 7.34 16.98
N GLN A 392 10.25 8.03 17.86
CA GLN A 392 10.80 8.94 18.84
C GLN A 392 10.37 8.54 20.26
N ALA A 393 10.86 9.26 21.26
CA ALA A 393 10.62 8.95 22.67
C ALA A 393 9.17 8.56 22.98
N ASN A 394 9.03 7.53 23.82
CA ASN A 394 7.74 6.98 24.24
C ASN A 394 6.89 6.36 23.13
N GLY A 395 7.52 5.84 22.09
CA GLY A 395 6.85 5.15 20.97
C GLY A 395 6.08 6.06 20.03
N LYS A 396 6.34 7.37 20.06
CA LYS A 396 5.77 8.28 19.06
C LYS A 396 6.32 7.96 17.69
N PHE A 397 5.46 7.79 16.73
CA PHE A 397 5.80 7.56 15.34
C PHE A 397 5.41 8.81 14.54
N VAL A 398 6.41 9.64 14.21
CA VAL A 398 6.21 11.00 13.68
C VAL A 398 6.67 11.12 12.24
N PRO A 399 5.96 11.88 11.39
CA PRO A 399 6.35 12.08 10.00
C PRO A 399 7.58 12.99 9.91
N VAL A 400 8.62 12.51 9.26
CA VAL A 400 9.84 13.28 8.98
C VAL A 400 10.01 13.61 7.50
N TYR A 401 9.16 13.04 6.66
CA TYR A 401 9.03 13.35 5.23
C TYR A 401 7.57 13.08 4.80
N PRO A 402 6.95 13.88 3.91
CA PRO A 402 7.50 15.05 3.20
C PRO A 402 7.91 16.20 4.12
N ARG A 403 8.81 17.08 3.60
CA ARG A 403 9.36 18.21 4.36
C ARG A 403 8.26 19.16 4.85
N GLU A 404 7.28 19.45 4.00
CA GLU A 404 6.17 20.35 4.31
C GLU A 404 5.39 19.89 5.53
N ILE A 405 5.17 18.58 5.66
CA ILE A 405 4.47 17.99 6.81
C ILE A 405 5.35 18.05 8.05
N LYS A 406 6.63 17.69 7.93
CA LYS A 406 7.60 17.80 9.02
C LYS A 406 7.66 19.21 9.59
N GLU A 407 7.71 20.23 8.72
CA GLU A 407 7.75 21.63 9.12
C GLU A 407 6.42 22.11 9.74
N GLN A 408 5.29 21.72 9.18
CA GLN A 408 3.96 22.04 9.70
C GLN A 408 3.76 21.49 11.11
N GLU A 409 4.23 20.27 11.38
CA GLU A 409 4.13 19.62 12.69
C GLU A 409 5.24 20.07 13.67
N GLY A 410 6.23 20.80 13.21
CA GLY A 410 7.39 21.21 14.02
C GLY A 410 8.23 20.03 14.48
N VAL A 411 8.26 18.95 13.68
CA VAL A 411 9.02 17.73 13.97
C VAL A 411 10.49 17.94 13.64
N THR A 412 11.37 17.52 14.55
CA THR A 412 12.80 17.44 14.30
C THR A 412 13.25 15.99 14.27
N TYR A 413 14.33 15.69 13.53
CA TYR A 413 14.98 14.40 13.64
C TYR A 413 15.55 14.22 15.04
N THR A 414 15.53 12.99 15.53
CA THR A 414 16.18 12.61 16.77
C THR A 414 17.25 11.56 16.49
N PHE A 415 18.30 11.55 17.32
CA PHE A 415 19.45 10.67 17.16
C PHE A 415 19.70 9.90 18.45
N PRO A 416 20.33 8.71 18.38
CA PRO A 416 20.67 7.93 19.55
C PRO A 416 21.57 8.69 20.53
N ASN A 417 21.58 8.24 21.78
CA ASN A 417 22.40 8.82 22.85
C ASN A 417 23.81 8.21 22.96
N TRP A 418 24.19 7.29 22.05
CA TRP A 418 25.56 6.81 21.89
C TRP A 418 26.28 7.59 20.80
N SER A 419 27.60 7.52 20.78
CA SER A 419 28.42 8.31 19.86
C SER A 419 28.19 7.92 18.39
N GLY A 420 28.06 8.93 17.55
CA GLY A 420 27.86 8.79 16.12
C GLY A 420 28.16 10.08 15.35
N PRO A 421 27.97 10.11 14.03
CA PRO A 421 28.20 11.30 13.21
C PRO A 421 27.29 12.47 13.61
N TRP A 422 26.20 12.20 14.32
CA TRP A 422 25.29 13.22 14.87
C TRP A 422 25.86 14.00 16.06
N ASP A 423 26.97 13.57 16.66
CA ASP A 423 27.63 14.31 17.76
C ASP A 423 28.20 15.66 17.29
N GLU A 424 28.36 15.85 15.98
CA GLU A 424 28.84 17.09 15.37
C GLU A 424 27.70 18.01 14.85
N LEU A 425 26.43 17.61 15.06
CA LEU A 425 25.28 18.43 14.66
C LEU A 425 24.99 19.47 15.74
N ASP A 426 24.87 20.75 15.36
CA ASP A 426 24.56 21.89 16.23
C ASP A 426 23.07 21.95 16.67
#